data_1146bd51eb2d496f65854930de64d6a6
#
_entry.id   1146bd51eb2d496f65854930de64d6a6
#
_cell.length_a   1.000
_cell.length_b   1.000
_cell.length_c   1.000
_cell.angle_alpha   90.00
_cell.angle_beta   90.00
_cell.angle_gamma   90.00
#
_symmetry.space_group_name_H-M   'P 1'
#
loop_
_entity.id
_entity.type
_entity.pdbx_description
1 polymer ?
#
loop_
_entity_poly.entity_id
_entity_poly.type
_entity_poly.pdbx_seq_one_letter_code
_entity_poly.pdbx_strand_id
1 'polypeptide(L)'
;EALVTAKRQGILEEVLACLSDADQMPFRDYIAMLVQTHIVHAHRRWEEMGLVAQTLRETGVDPLMTEAIERSHRRTVDAGIAPANGQVPSLDDALTILSEKVIRGI
;
A
#
# COMPACT_ATOMS: atom_id res chain seq x y z
N GLU A 1 -9.23 9.84 -3.97
CA GLU A 1 -8.89 9.29 -5.30
C GLU A 1 -9.71 8.04 -5.61
N ALA A 2 -9.57 6.96 -4.84
CA ALA A 2 -10.24 5.70 -5.13
C ALA A 2 -11.77 5.80 -5.17
N LEU A 3 -12.39 6.46 -4.22
CA LEU A 3 -13.85 6.57 -4.19
C LEU A 3 -14.40 7.48 -5.29
N VAL A 4 -13.69 8.54 -5.65
CA VAL A 4 -14.07 9.38 -6.79
C VAL A 4 -14.00 8.57 -8.08
N THR A 5 -12.95 7.79 -8.27
CA THR A 5 -12.79 6.91 -9.42
C THR A 5 -13.90 5.87 -9.47
N ALA A 6 -14.18 5.20 -8.34
CA ALA A 6 -15.26 4.22 -8.24
C ALA A 6 -16.63 4.81 -8.59
N LYS A 7 -16.90 6.03 -8.14
CA LYS A 7 -18.15 6.72 -8.48
C LYS A 7 -18.24 7.00 -9.97
N ARG A 8 -17.16 7.47 -10.59
CA ARG A 8 -17.11 7.75 -12.02
C ARG A 8 -17.29 6.48 -12.87
N GLN A 9 -16.81 5.34 -12.36
CA GLN A 9 -16.97 4.05 -13.02
C GLN A 9 -18.31 3.36 -12.69
N GLY A 10 -19.14 3.94 -11.82
CA GLY A 10 -20.44 3.39 -11.45
C GLY A 10 -20.37 2.17 -10.53
N ILE A 11 -19.27 1.99 -9.79
CA ILE A 11 -19.06 0.84 -8.90
C ILE A 11 -18.81 1.24 -7.44
N LEU A 12 -19.29 2.43 -7.03
CA LEU A 12 -19.03 2.93 -5.68
C LEU A 12 -19.50 1.97 -4.58
N GLU A 13 -20.74 1.45 -4.69
CA GLU A 13 -21.29 0.57 -3.66
C GLU A 13 -20.52 -0.74 -3.56
N GLU A 14 -20.10 -1.29 -4.68
CA GLU A 14 -19.28 -2.51 -4.70
C GLU A 14 -17.93 -2.29 -4.03
N VAL A 15 -17.30 -1.14 -4.26
CA VAL A 15 -16.02 -0.80 -3.62
C VAL A 15 -16.21 -0.63 -2.12
N LEU A 16 -17.25 0.08 -1.69
CA LEU A 16 -17.54 0.27 -0.26
C LEU A 16 -17.80 -1.07 0.43
N ALA A 17 -18.52 -1.98 -0.23
CA ALA A 17 -18.75 -3.33 0.30
C ALA A 17 -17.44 -4.10 0.51
N CYS A 18 -16.49 -3.99 -0.43
CA CYS A 18 -15.17 -4.62 -0.29
C CYS A 18 -14.37 -4.03 0.88
N LEU A 19 -14.48 -2.73 1.12
CA LEU A 19 -13.77 -2.08 2.23
C LEU A 19 -14.26 -2.56 3.60
N SER A 20 -15.50 -3.06 3.70
CA SER A 20 -16.03 -3.58 4.96
C SER A 20 -15.31 -4.84 5.46
N ASP A 21 -14.50 -5.48 4.63
CA ASP A 21 -13.67 -6.61 5.07
C ASP A 21 -12.71 -6.21 6.20
N ALA A 22 -12.31 -4.94 6.25
CA ALA A 22 -11.47 -4.42 7.33
C ALA A 22 -12.19 -4.42 8.69
N ASP A 23 -13.52 -4.49 8.72
CA ASP A 23 -14.31 -4.55 9.96
C ASP A 23 -14.12 -5.88 10.71
N GLN A 24 -13.48 -6.86 10.09
CA GLN A 24 -13.28 -8.20 10.65
C GLN A 24 -12.20 -8.26 11.73
N MET A 25 -11.40 -7.21 11.88
CA MET A 25 -10.34 -7.16 12.89
C MET A 25 -10.26 -5.78 13.54
N PRO A 26 -9.71 -5.69 14.77
CA PRO A 26 -9.44 -4.39 15.39
C PRO A 26 -8.55 -3.53 14.49
N PHE A 27 -8.84 -2.24 14.41
CA PHE A 27 -8.11 -1.31 13.56
C PHE A 27 -6.60 -1.32 13.83
N ARG A 28 -6.23 -1.43 15.09
CA ARG A 28 -4.82 -1.56 15.52
C ARG A 28 -4.14 -2.75 14.85
N ASP A 29 -4.79 -3.90 14.83
CA ASP A 29 -4.23 -5.12 14.23
C ASP A 29 -4.17 -5.00 12.71
N TYR A 30 -5.16 -4.34 12.12
CA TYR A 30 -5.18 -4.07 10.68
C TYR A 30 -3.99 -3.20 10.25
N ILE A 31 -3.72 -2.12 10.99
CA ILE A 31 -2.58 -1.24 10.70
C ILE A 31 -1.26 -1.99 10.89
N ALA A 32 -1.13 -2.76 11.97
CA ALA A 32 0.06 -3.57 12.20
C ALA A 32 0.32 -4.55 11.04
N MET A 33 -0.71 -5.23 10.58
CA MET A 33 -0.63 -6.15 9.45
C MET A 33 -0.17 -5.44 8.17
N LEU A 34 -0.69 -4.25 7.89
CA LEU A 34 -0.28 -3.48 6.71
C LEU A 34 1.20 -3.11 6.75
N VAL A 35 1.71 -2.71 7.92
CA VAL A 35 3.13 -2.36 8.08
C VAL A 35 4.00 -3.60 7.92
N GLN A 36 3.65 -4.70 8.60
CA GLN A 36 4.41 -5.94 8.53
C GLN A 36 4.50 -6.50 7.11
N THR A 37 3.38 -6.50 6.39
CA THR A 37 3.31 -7.05 5.03
C THR A 37 3.84 -6.08 3.98
N HIS A 38 3.99 -4.80 4.29
CA HIS A 38 4.61 -3.83 3.38
C HIS A 38 6.00 -4.29 2.93
N ILE A 39 6.82 -4.75 3.86
CA ILE A 39 8.18 -5.21 3.56
C ILE A 39 8.16 -6.43 2.64
N VAL A 40 7.26 -7.37 2.89
CA VAL A 40 7.16 -8.61 2.12
C VAL A 40 6.63 -8.36 0.70
N HIS A 41 5.68 -7.45 0.57
CA HIS A 41 4.94 -7.25 -0.68
C HIS A 41 5.23 -5.93 -1.39
N ALA A 42 6.28 -5.22 -1.01
CA ALA A 42 6.59 -3.89 -1.56
C ALA A 42 6.69 -3.90 -3.09
N HIS A 43 7.37 -4.88 -3.68
CA HIS A 43 7.54 -4.98 -5.14
C HIS A 43 6.20 -5.15 -5.84
N ARG A 44 5.38 -6.10 -5.39
CA ARG A 44 4.06 -6.33 -5.97
C ARG A 44 3.15 -5.11 -5.83
N ARG A 45 3.15 -4.50 -4.65
CA ARG A 45 2.33 -3.31 -4.38
C ARG A 45 2.78 -2.10 -5.19
N TRP A 46 4.09 -1.96 -5.42
CA TRP A 46 4.61 -0.94 -6.31
C TRP A 46 4.02 -1.09 -7.72
N GLU A 47 4.08 -2.29 -8.30
CA GLU A 47 3.51 -2.56 -9.62
C GLU A 47 1.99 -2.33 -9.64
N GLU A 48 1.28 -2.82 -8.63
CA GLU A 48 -0.17 -2.63 -8.51
C GLU A 48 -0.54 -1.14 -8.42
N MET A 49 0.20 -0.35 -7.67
CA MET A 49 -0.07 1.09 -7.56
C MET A 49 0.20 1.84 -8.87
N GLY A 50 1.16 1.40 -9.66
CA GLY A 50 1.37 1.93 -11.00
C GLY A 50 0.17 1.71 -11.90
N LEU A 51 -0.43 0.51 -11.85
CA LEU A 51 -1.65 0.20 -12.59
C LEU A 51 -2.86 0.99 -12.08
N VAL A 52 -2.99 1.16 -10.78
CA VAL A 52 -4.05 1.97 -10.17
C VAL A 52 -3.92 3.43 -10.62
N ALA A 53 -2.72 3.99 -10.61
CA ALA A 53 -2.47 5.36 -11.06
C ALA A 53 -2.89 5.55 -12.53
N GLN A 54 -2.59 4.57 -13.37
CA GLN A 54 -3.01 4.59 -14.77
C GLN A 54 -4.54 4.60 -14.89
N THR A 55 -5.23 3.74 -14.15
CA THR A 55 -6.70 3.70 -14.13
C THR A 55 -7.31 5.03 -13.69
N LEU A 56 -6.74 5.66 -12.67
CA LEU A 56 -7.19 6.97 -12.22
C LEU A 56 -7.05 8.02 -13.32
N ARG A 57 -5.90 8.07 -14.01
CA ARG A 57 -5.68 9.00 -15.12
C ARG A 57 -6.69 8.79 -16.24
N GLU A 58 -6.92 7.55 -16.62
CA GLU A 58 -7.89 7.19 -17.67
C GLU A 58 -9.32 7.60 -17.30
N THR A 59 -9.63 7.68 -16.01
CA THR A 59 -10.92 8.11 -15.48
C THR A 59 -10.97 9.63 -15.22
N GLY A 60 -9.89 10.34 -15.53
CA GLY A 60 -9.80 11.79 -15.34
C GLY A 60 -9.55 12.21 -13.89
N VAL A 61 -9.03 11.32 -13.05
CA VAL A 61 -8.69 11.62 -11.66
C VAL A 61 -7.17 11.77 -11.54
N ASP A 62 -6.72 12.88 -10.98
CA ASP A 62 -5.31 13.10 -10.70
C ASP A 62 -4.84 12.11 -9.59
N PRO A 63 -3.89 11.21 -9.87
CA PRO A 63 -3.47 10.19 -8.92
C PRO A 63 -2.40 10.70 -7.94
N LEU A 64 -2.55 11.89 -7.39
CA LEU A 64 -1.57 12.54 -6.53
C LEU A 64 -1.12 11.65 -5.36
N MET A 65 -2.08 11.13 -4.59
CA MET A 65 -1.78 10.26 -3.45
C MET A 65 -1.35 8.86 -3.90
N THR A 66 -1.96 8.34 -4.94
CA THR A 66 -1.62 7.02 -5.49
C THR A 66 -0.19 7.00 -6.01
N GLU A 67 0.25 8.05 -6.70
CA GLU A 67 1.65 8.18 -7.13
C GLU A 67 2.61 8.27 -5.95
N ALA A 68 2.22 8.97 -4.90
CA ALA A 68 3.04 9.05 -3.68
C ALA A 68 3.18 7.68 -3.01
N ILE A 69 2.10 6.90 -2.98
CA ILE A 69 2.11 5.52 -2.45
C ILE A 69 3.00 4.62 -3.31
N GLU A 70 2.87 4.71 -4.64
CA GLU A 70 3.73 3.98 -5.57
C GLU A 70 5.21 4.26 -5.29
N ARG A 71 5.56 5.52 -5.16
CA ARG A 71 6.94 5.93 -4.85
C ARG A 71 7.40 5.45 -3.49
N SER A 72 6.51 5.42 -2.50
CA SER A 72 6.81 4.87 -1.17
C SER A 72 7.14 3.38 -1.24
N HIS A 73 6.37 2.60 -1.99
CA HIS A 73 6.66 1.18 -2.20
C HIS A 73 7.97 0.99 -2.96
N ARG A 74 8.21 1.77 -4.00
CA ARG A 74 9.46 1.71 -4.76
C ARG A 74 10.68 1.99 -3.87
N ARG A 75 10.58 2.98 -2.99
CA ARG A 75 11.64 3.28 -2.04
C ARG A 75 12.04 2.05 -1.21
N THR A 76 11.05 1.28 -0.76
CA THR A 76 11.29 0.04 -0.03
C THR A 76 11.93 -1.02 -0.90
N VAL A 77 11.48 -1.17 -2.14
CA VAL A 77 12.08 -2.09 -3.12
C VAL A 77 13.55 -1.73 -3.37
N ASP A 78 13.83 -0.46 -3.61
CA ASP A 78 15.18 0.02 -3.91
C ASP A 78 16.15 -0.14 -2.72
N ALA A 79 15.63 -0.22 -1.50
CA ALA A 79 16.43 -0.50 -0.31
C ALA A 79 16.94 -1.94 -0.24
N GLY A 80 16.44 -2.82 -1.11
CA GLY A 80 16.92 -4.21 -1.23
C GLY A 80 16.58 -5.08 -0.03
N ILE A 81 15.50 -4.77 0.68
CA ILE A 81 15.08 -5.52 1.86
C ILE A 81 14.12 -6.62 1.43
N ALA A 82 14.65 -7.83 1.26
CA ALA A 82 13.81 -9.01 1.11
C ALA A 82 13.89 -9.80 2.40
N PRO A 83 12.76 -10.07 3.08
CA PRO A 83 12.78 -10.95 4.25
C PRO A 83 13.26 -12.32 3.83
N ALA A 84 14.13 -12.94 4.63
CA ALA A 84 14.59 -14.29 4.36
C ALA A 84 13.38 -15.25 4.30
N ASN A 85 13.28 -16.03 3.22
CA ASN A 85 12.23 -17.03 3.01
C ASN A 85 10.79 -16.47 2.96
N GLY A 86 10.60 -15.17 2.66
CA GLY A 86 9.26 -14.58 2.56
C GLY A 86 8.51 -14.51 3.90
N GLN A 87 9.22 -14.65 5.02
CA GLN A 87 8.58 -14.57 6.33
C GLN A 87 8.19 -13.15 6.68
N VAL A 88 7.00 -13.00 7.26
CA VAL A 88 6.50 -11.70 7.73
C VAL A 88 7.19 -11.35 9.04
N PRO A 89 7.90 -10.21 9.12
CA PRO A 89 8.55 -9.80 10.36
C PRO A 89 7.50 -9.39 11.41
N SER A 90 7.91 -9.37 12.69
CA SER A 90 7.09 -8.74 13.73
C SER A 90 6.89 -7.25 13.43
N LEU A 91 5.91 -6.63 14.05
CA LEU A 91 5.70 -5.18 13.88
C LEU A 91 6.93 -4.38 14.31
N ASP A 92 7.52 -4.73 15.45
CA ASP A 92 8.70 -4.04 15.96
C ASP A 92 9.89 -4.17 15.01
N ASP A 93 10.14 -5.37 14.51
CA ASP A 93 11.21 -5.61 13.54
C ASP A 93 10.96 -4.86 12.23
N ALA A 94 9.72 -4.86 11.74
CA ALA A 94 9.34 -4.14 10.54
C ALA A 94 9.59 -2.64 10.68
N LEU A 95 9.19 -2.06 11.80
CA LEU A 95 9.40 -0.63 12.07
C LEU A 95 10.89 -0.30 12.20
N THR A 96 11.67 -1.16 12.84
CA THR A 96 13.12 -1.00 12.94
C THR A 96 13.77 -1.00 11.56
N ILE A 97 13.42 -1.97 10.72
CA ILE A 97 13.94 -2.06 9.35
C ILE A 97 13.57 -0.79 8.55
N LEU A 98 12.31 -0.39 8.61
CA LEU A 98 11.86 0.80 7.89
C LEU A 98 12.57 2.06 8.36
N SER A 99 12.73 2.22 9.67
CA SER A 99 13.39 3.38 10.27
C SER A 99 14.87 3.47 9.89
N GLU A 100 15.57 2.34 9.92
CA GLU A 100 17.01 2.33 9.72
C GLU A 100 17.43 2.29 8.25
N LYS A 101 16.64 1.65 7.39
CA LYS A 101 17.06 1.32 6.02
C LYS A 101 16.24 1.97 4.93
N VAL A 102 15.02 2.39 5.20
CA VAL A 102 14.09 2.88 4.17
C VAL A 102 13.69 4.32 4.41
N ILE A 103 13.10 4.62 5.56
CA ILE A 103 12.57 5.93 5.89
C ILE A 103 13.64 6.69 6.67
N ARG A 104 14.63 7.16 5.96
CA ARG A 104 15.71 7.92 6.57
C ARG A 104 15.37 9.40 6.57
N GLY A 105 15.80 10.08 7.62
CA GLY A 105 15.76 11.53 7.68
C GLY A 105 16.61 12.16 6.58
N ILE A 106 16.31 13.37 6.27
CA ILE A 106 17.05 14.19 5.32
C ILE A 106 18.34 14.70 5.96
#